data_1e91fcc4305cb94fcb7e43464f123779
#
_entry.id   1e91fcc4305cb94fcb7e43464f123779
#
_cell.length_a   1.000
_cell.length_b   1.000
_cell.length_c   1.000
_cell.angle_alpha   90.00
_cell.angle_beta   90.00
_cell.angle_gamma   90.00
#
_symmetry.space_group_name_H-M   'P 1'
#
loop_
_entity.id
_entity.type
_entity.pdbx_description
1 polymer ?
#
loop_
_entity_poly.entity_id
_entity_poly.type
_entity_poly.pdbx_seq_one_letter_code
_entity_poly.pdbx_strand_id
1 'polypeptide(L)'
;MIVKILIPILLLLLVSDVYVYLHFLRYMKRNKIAAITAWAAQSVAMVAYSVVMAVQPDFAPADMDCLNFYLLLLGVWAVPKFVFTVCSILGWGHCVYHKTKTNWGNYAGILAGVFLAVVCVYGFTKGFNKVTVRHVTFESADLP
;
A
#
# COMPACT_ATOMS: atom_id res chain seq x y z
N MET A 1 -14.78 -15.74 -0.38
CA MET A 1 -14.85 -14.32 -0.73
C MET A 1 -13.49 -13.64 -0.58
N ILE A 2 -12.71 -13.96 0.43
CA ILE A 2 -11.37 -13.40 0.75
C ILE A 2 -10.34 -13.61 -0.37
N VAL A 3 -10.32 -14.79 -0.98
CA VAL A 3 -9.39 -15.11 -2.08
C VAL A 3 -9.52 -14.16 -3.27
N LYS A 4 -10.74 -13.66 -3.55
CA LYS A 4 -10.97 -12.70 -4.64
C LYS A 4 -10.32 -11.35 -4.41
N ILE A 5 -10.16 -10.95 -3.15
CA ILE A 5 -9.50 -9.68 -2.77
C ILE A 5 -7.97 -9.89 -2.67
N LEU A 6 -7.54 -11.07 -2.25
CA LEU A 6 -6.12 -11.42 -2.11
C LEU A 6 -5.39 -11.40 -3.44
N ILE A 7 -5.99 -11.97 -4.50
CA ILE A 7 -5.37 -12.06 -5.83
C ILE A 7 -4.96 -10.67 -6.37
N PRO A 8 -5.84 -9.64 -6.41
CA PRO A 8 -5.43 -8.33 -6.90
C PRO A 8 -4.36 -7.66 -6.02
N ILE A 9 -4.39 -7.87 -4.70
CA ILE A 9 -3.35 -7.33 -3.79
C ILE A 9 -1.99 -7.96 -4.09
N LEU A 10 -1.93 -9.30 -4.21
CA LEU A 10 -0.70 -10.01 -4.55
C LEU A 10 -0.16 -9.60 -5.92
N LEU A 11 -1.06 -9.47 -6.91
CA LEU A 11 -0.67 -9.07 -8.26
C LEU A 11 -0.10 -7.64 -8.27
N LEU A 12 -0.73 -6.73 -7.54
CA LEU A 12 -0.27 -5.35 -7.37
C LEU A 12 1.12 -5.28 -6.73
N LEU A 13 1.38 -6.07 -5.68
CA LEU A 13 2.68 -6.15 -5.03
C LEU A 13 3.74 -6.72 -5.98
N LEU A 14 3.46 -7.85 -6.62
CA LEU A 14 4.40 -8.53 -7.52
C LEU A 14 4.76 -7.68 -8.74
N VAL A 15 3.78 -7.05 -9.39
CA VAL A 15 4.02 -6.19 -10.55
C VAL A 15 4.91 -5.01 -10.17
N SER A 16 4.65 -4.37 -9.03
CA SER A 16 5.46 -3.26 -8.53
C SER A 16 6.90 -3.72 -8.22
N ASP A 17 7.07 -4.89 -7.62
CA ASP A 17 8.39 -5.42 -7.27
C ASP A 17 9.21 -5.79 -8.50
N VAL A 18 8.60 -6.46 -9.48
CA VAL A 18 9.26 -6.79 -10.74
C VAL A 18 9.69 -5.52 -11.49
N TYR A 19 8.81 -4.52 -11.53
CA TYR A 19 9.13 -3.24 -12.17
C TYR A 19 10.33 -2.55 -11.51
N VAL A 20 10.32 -2.41 -10.18
CA VAL A 20 11.40 -1.76 -9.43
C VAL A 20 12.71 -2.55 -9.57
N TYR A 21 12.66 -3.88 -9.53
CA TYR A 21 13.83 -4.71 -9.76
C TYR A 21 14.44 -4.47 -11.15
N LEU A 22 13.65 -4.52 -12.21
CA LEU A 22 14.12 -4.40 -13.59
C LEU A 22 14.65 -2.99 -13.90
N HIS A 23 14.01 -1.94 -13.38
CA HIS A 23 14.35 -0.56 -13.74
C HIS A 23 15.35 0.10 -12.80
N PHE A 24 15.43 -0.32 -11.54
CA PHE A 24 16.27 0.33 -10.53
C PHE A 24 17.31 -0.61 -9.92
N LEU A 25 16.89 -1.71 -9.31
CA LEU A 25 17.78 -2.57 -8.54
C LEU A 25 18.82 -3.27 -9.42
N ARG A 26 18.47 -3.64 -10.64
CA ARG A 26 19.37 -4.30 -11.58
C ARG A 26 20.59 -3.43 -11.92
N TYR A 27 20.43 -2.12 -11.98
CA TYR A 27 21.47 -1.18 -12.38
C TYR A 27 22.27 -0.60 -11.23
N MET A 28 21.91 -0.87 -9.99
CA MET A 28 22.70 -0.44 -8.83
C MET A 28 24.06 -1.15 -8.80
N LYS A 29 25.15 -0.37 -8.73
CA LYS A 29 26.52 -0.90 -8.67
C LYS A 29 26.98 -1.11 -7.21
N ARG A 30 26.59 -0.26 -6.30
CA ARG A 30 27.00 -0.27 -4.88
C ARG A 30 25.87 -0.84 -4.02
N ASN A 31 26.22 -1.78 -3.14
CA ASN A 31 25.28 -2.43 -2.21
C ASN A 31 24.05 -3.09 -2.85
N LYS A 32 24.19 -3.57 -4.08
CA LYS A 32 23.12 -4.21 -4.85
C LYS A 32 22.44 -5.36 -4.08
N ILE A 33 23.23 -6.24 -3.48
CA ILE A 33 22.72 -7.40 -2.74
C ILE A 33 21.90 -6.94 -1.54
N ALA A 34 22.43 -6.01 -0.73
CA ALA A 34 21.72 -5.49 0.43
C ALA A 34 20.41 -4.78 0.05
N ALA A 35 20.39 -4.03 -1.05
CA ALA A 35 19.18 -3.38 -1.54
C ALA A 35 18.13 -4.39 -2.03
N ILE A 36 18.55 -5.42 -2.77
CA ILE A 36 17.66 -6.48 -3.26
C ILE A 36 17.10 -7.30 -2.08
N THR A 37 17.94 -7.69 -1.11
CA THR A 37 17.50 -8.48 0.03
C THR A 37 16.54 -7.69 0.93
N ALA A 38 16.82 -6.42 1.20
CA ALA A 38 15.92 -5.57 1.99
C ALA A 38 14.57 -5.37 1.29
N TRP A 39 14.59 -5.13 -0.01
CA TRP A 39 13.38 -4.97 -0.81
C TRP A 39 12.55 -6.26 -0.89
N ALA A 40 13.22 -7.40 -1.18
CA ALA A 40 12.56 -8.70 -1.25
C ALA A 40 12.01 -9.16 0.10
N ALA A 41 12.75 -8.97 1.19
CA ALA A 41 12.30 -9.32 2.54
C ALA A 41 11.00 -8.62 2.93
N GLN A 42 10.91 -7.33 2.61
CA GLN A 42 9.68 -6.54 2.82
C GLN A 42 8.49 -7.11 2.04
N SER A 43 8.69 -7.44 0.76
CA SER A 43 7.64 -7.96 -0.11
C SER A 43 7.20 -9.36 0.32
N VAL A 44 8.16 -10.22 0.67
CA VAL A 44 7.88 -11.56 1.21
C VAL A 44 7.09 -11.49 2.52
N ALA A 45 7.47 -10.59 3.43
CA ALA A 45 6.73 -10.38 4.67
C ALA A 45 5.29 -9.94 4.43
N MET A 46 5.05 -9.01 3.48
CA MET A 46 3.70 -8.57 3.13
C MET A 46 2.87 -9.68 2.48
N VAL A 47 3.47 -10.48 1.59
CA VAL A 47 2.80 -11.63 0.97
C VAL A 47 2.44 -12.67 2.03
N ALA A 48 3.39 -13.02 2.91
CA ALA A 48 3.16 -13.97 4.00
C ALA A 48 2.03 -13.51 4.92
N TYR A 49 2.03 -12.24 5.31
CA TYR A 49 0.98 -11.68 6.15
C TYR A 49 -0.39 -11.67 5.44
N SER A 50 -0.41 -11.33 4.14
CA SER A 50 -1.64 -11.39 3.35
C SER A 50 -2.21 -12.81 3.25
N VAL A 51 -1.34 -13.82 3.12
CA VAL A 51 -1.75 -15.23 3.10
C VAL A 51 -2.30 -15.66 4.47
N VAL A 52 -1.64 -15.28 5.56
CA VAL A 52 -2.12 -15.57 6.92
C VAL A 52 -3.52 -14.98 7.15
N MET A 53 -3.73 -13.72 6.74
CA MET A 53 -5.05 -13.08 6.83
C MET A 53 -6.10 -13.74 5.95
N ALA A 54 -5.72 -14.28 4.79
CA ALA A 54 -6.65 -14.98 3.90
C ALA A 54 -7.08 -16.36 4.38
N VAL A 55 -6.25 -17.02 5.19
CA VAL A 55 -6.54 -18.36 5.74
C VAL A 55 -7.44 -18.29 6.98
N GLN A 56 -7.56 -17.13 7.62
CA GLN A 56 -8.47 -16.97 8.75
C GLN A 56 -9.93 -17.19 8.32
N PRO A 57 -10.71 -18.02 9.05
CA PRO A 57 -12.08 -18.36 8.67
C PRO A 57 -13.04 -17.17 8.76
N ASP A 58 -12.80 -16.24 9.68
CA ASP A 58 -13.62 -15.08 9.91
C ASP A 58 -13.01 -13.82 9.29
N PHE A 59 -13.80 -13.12 8.47
CA PHE A 59 -13.39 -11.85 7.86
C PHE A 59 -13.27 -10.71 8.87
N ALA A 60 -13.99 -10.80 9.97
CA ALA A 60 -13.93 -9.89 11.10
C ALA A 60 -13.50 -10.69 12.35
N PRO A 61 -12.19 -10.87 12.56
CA PRO A 61 -11.70 -11.55 13.75
C PRO A 61 -12.13 -10.76 14.99
N ALA A 62 -12.34 -11.48 16.10
CA ALA A 62 -12.68 -10.89 17.39
C ALA A 62 -11.64 -9.83 17.83
N ASP A 63 -10.42 -9.94 17.32
CA ASP A 63 -9.32 -9.00 17.53
C ASP A 63 -9.12 -8.15 16.26
N MET A 64 -9.72 -6.95 16.27
CA MET A 64 -9.63 -5.99 15.18
C MET A 64 -8.23 -5.37 15.02
N ASP A 65 -7.36 -5.50 16.02
CA ASP A 65 -6.05 -4.85 16.02
C ASP A 65 -5.12 -5.47 14.94
N CYS A 66 -5.18 -6.78 14.76
CA CYS A 66 -4.43 -7.47 13.70
C CYS A 66 -4.86 -7.01 12.30
N LEU A 67 -6.15 -6.85 12.08
CA LEU A 67 -6.68 -6.38 10.79
C LEU A 67 -6.30 -4.91 10.54
N ASN A 68 -6.43 -4.07 11.55
CA ASN A 68 -6.05 -2.68 11.49
C ASN A 68 -4.56 -2.52 11.19
N PHE A 69 -3.70 -3.30 11.85
CA PHE A 69 -2.26 -3.29 11.61
C PHE A 69 -1.91 -3.75 10.18
N TYR A 70 -2.58 -4.79 9.68
CA TYR A 70 -2.43 -5.24 8.29
C TYR A 70 -2.80 -4.15 7.28
N LEU A 71 -3.94 -3.48 7.48
CA LEU A 71 -4.39 -2.38 6.62
C LEU A 71 -3.43 -1.19 6.65
N LEU A 72 -2.87 -0.88 7.84
CA LEU A 72 -1.84 0.15 7.98
C LEU A 72 -0.59 -0.19 7.17
N LEU A 73 -0.06 -1.41 7.32
CA LEU A 73 1.10 -1.86 6.57
C LEU A 73 0.85 -1.82 5.06
N LEU A 74 -0.33 -2.28 4.64
CA LEU A 74 -0.72 -2.27 3.23
C LEU A 74 -0.79 -0.82 2.68
N GLY A 75 -1.38 0.10 3.45
CA GLY A 75 -1.46 1.51 3.10
C GLY A 75 -0.11 2.22 3.06
N VAL A 76 0.77 1.92 4.00
CA VAL A 76 2.09 2.59 4.09
C VAL A 76 3.10 2.02 3.10
N TRP A 77 3.00 0.73 2.73
CA TRP A 77 4.01 0.05 1.93
C TRP A 77 3.55 -0.33 0.53
N ALA A 78 2.37 -0.95 0.38
CA ALA A 78 1.89 -1.39 -0.92
C ALA A 78 1.39 -0.23 -1.79
N VAL A 79 0.61 0.68 -1.21
CA VAL A 79 0.04 1.81 -1.94
C VAL A 79 1.12 2.76 -2.49
N PRO A 80 2.11 3.23 -1.71
CA PRO A 80 3.18 4.07 -2.23
C PRO A 80 4.02 3.40 -3.32
N LYS A 81 4.31 2.11 -3.18
CA LYS A 81 5.01 1.33 -4.21
C LYS A 81 4.24 1.31 -5.53
N PHE A 82 2.96 1.04 -5.46
CA PHE A 82 2.10 1.00 -6.63
C PHE A 82 2.03 2.36 -7.33
N VAL A 83 1.78 3.43 -6.56
CA VAL A 83 1.72 4.80 -7.11
C VAL A 83 3.04 5.20 -7.73
N PHE A 84 4.17 4.90 -7.07
CA PHE A 84 5.49 5.11 -7.64
C PHE A 84 5.65 4.37 -8.98
N THR A 85 5.25 3.11 -9.04
CA THR A 85 5.35 2.28 -10.25
C THR A 85 4.52 2.87 -11.40
N VAL A 86 3.28 3.26 -11.14
CA VAL A 86 2.39 3.88 -12.14
C VAL A 86 2.97 5.20 -12.65
N CYS A 87 3.38 6.10 -11.75
CA CYS A 87 3.98 7.38 -12.13
C CYS A 87 5.28 7.19 -12.94
N SER A 88 6.11 6.22 -12.55
CA SER A 88 7.37 5.92 -13.24
C SER A 88 7.14 5.35 -14.64
N ILE A 89 6.15 4.47 -14.82
CA ILE A 89 5.77 3.93 -16.13
C ILE A 89 5.24 5.04 -17.04
N LEU A 90 4.36 5.90 -16.53
CA LEU A 90 3.83 7.04 -17.28
C LEU A 90 4.95 8.00 -17.69
N GLY A 91 5.86 8.30 -16.77
CA GLY A 91 7.02 9.14 -17.04
C GLY A 91 7.98 8.50 -18.05
N TRP A 92 8.16 7.18 -18.01
CA TRP A 92 8.94 6.46 -19.02
C TRP A 92 8.29 6.54 -20.40
N GLY A 93 6.98 6.33 -20.49
CA GLY A 93 6.23 6.51 -21.74
C GLY A 93 6.39 7.92 -22.32
N HIS A 94 6.30 8.96 -21.47
CA HIS A 94 6.56 10.34 -21.86
C HIS A 94 8.00 10.54 -22.38
N CYS A 95 9.01 9.94 -21.71
CA CYS A 95 10.41 10.02 -22.15
C CYS A 95 10.63 9.38 -23.53
N VAL A 96 9.99 8.24 -23.79
CA VAL A 96 10.07 7.57 -25.09
C VAL A 96 9.44 8.43 -26.19
N TYR A 97 8.28 9.02 -25.91
CA TYR A 97 7.57 9.86 -26.89
C TYR A 97 8.32 11.16 -27.21
N HIS A 98 8.82 11.87 -26.19
CA HIS A 98 9.50 13.17 -26.34
C HIS A 98 11.03 13.06 -26.44
N LYS A 99 11.60 11.85 -26.45
CA LYS A 99 13.06 11.60 -26.51
C LYS A 99 13.84 12.34 -25.40
N THR A 100 13.22 12.56 -24.23
CA THR A 100 13.85 13.23 -23.09
C THR A 100 14.66 12.21 -22.30
N LYS A 101 15.81 12.65 -21.71
CA LYS A 101 16.71 11.77 -20.93
C LYS A 101 16.24 11.60 -19.49
N THR A 102 15.42 12.50 -18.98
CA THR A 102 15.04 12.53 -17.55
C THR A 102 13.60 12.08 -17.37
N ASN A 103 13.41 11.01 -16.58
CA ASN A 103 12.08 10.53 -16.25
C ASN A 103 11.50 11.32 -15.07
N TRP A 104 10.70 12.34 -15.36
CA TRP A 104 9.99 13.14 -14.36
C TRP A 104 9.00 12.33 -13.52
N GLY A 105 8.48 11.23 -14.08
CA GLY A 105 7.58 10.34 -13.38
C GLY A 105 8.18 9.73 -12.11
N ASN A 106 9.51 9.54 -12.07
CA ASN A 106 10.19 9.03 -10.88
C ASN A 106 10.11 10.02 -9.72
N TYR A 107 10.33 11.32 -9.99
CA TYR A 107 10.26 12.36 -8.96
C TYR A 107 8.81 12.55 -8.47
N ALA A 108 7.87 12.65 -9.41
CA ALA A 108 6.45 12.72 -9.09
C ALA A 108 5.98 11.50 -8.29
N GLY A 109 6.42 10.30 -8.67
CA GLY A 109 6.08 9.06 -7.99
C GLY A 109 6.62 8.99 -6.56
N ILE A 110 7.86 9.43 -6.32
CA ILE A 110 8.43 9.50 -4.97
C ILE A 110 7.62 10.47 -4.11
N LEU A 111 7.37 11.68 -4.62
CA LEU A 111 6.64 12.71 -3.89
C LEU A 111 5.21 12.26 -3.55
N ALA A 112 4.50 11.71 -4.52
CA ALA A 112 3.14 11.17 -4.34
C ALA A 112 3.15 9.98 -3.37
N GLY A 113 4.12 9.07 -3.48
CA GLY A 113 4.26 7.91 -2.58
C GLY A 113 4.50 8.33 -1.13
N VAL A 114 5.43 9.26 -0.89
CA VAL A 114 5.68 9.79 0.46
C VAL A 114 4.45 10.50 1.01
N PHE A 115 3.79 11.33 0.21
CA PHE A 115 2.57 12.01 0.62
C PHE A 115 1.48 11.02 1.05
N LEU A 116 1.23 9.98 0.25
CA LEU A 116 0.25 8.94 0.58
C LEU A 116 0.63 8.16 1.85
N ALA A 117 1.90 7.81 2.03
CA ALA A 117 2.35 7.15 3.26
C ALA A 117 2.06 8.02 4.50
N VAL A 118 2.35 9.32 4.43
CA VAL A 118 2.05 10.26 5.53
C VAL A 118 0.55 10.36 5.79
N VAL A 119 -0.26 10.45 4.73
CA VAL A 119 -1.73 10.48 4.86
C VAL A 119 -2.26 9.20 5.50
N CYS A 120 -1.75 8.02 5.11
CA CYS A 120 -2.12 6.75 5.72
C CYS A 120 -1.78 6.71 7.22
N VAL A 121 -0.56 7.09 7.59
CA VAL A 121 -0.13 7.13 9.00
C VAL A 121 -0.99 8.12 9.80
N TYR A 122 -1.23 9.31 9.24
CA TYR A 122 -2.05 10.33 9.90
C TYR A 122 -3.51 9.86 10.08
N GLY A 123 -4.10 9.26 9.03
CA GLY A 123 -5.45 8.71 9.08
C GLY A 123 -5.58 7.63 10.15
N PHE A 124 -4.59 6.76 10.25
CA PHE A 124 -4.58 5.68 11.25
C PHE A 124 -4.38 6.18 12.68
N THR A 125 -3.50 7.17 12.89
CA THR A 125 -3.17 7.64 14.24
C THR A 125 -4.21 8.62 14.79
N LYS A 126 -4.70 9.56 13.98
CA LYS A 126 -5.63 10.61 14.42
C LYS A 126 -7.06 10.41 13.91
N GLY A 127 -7.24 9.88 12.70
CA GLY A 127 -8.55 9.69 12.10
C GLY A 127 -9.38 8.63 12.83
N PHE A 128 -8.75 7.52 13.18
CA PHE A 128 -9.43 6.39 13.86
C PHE A 128 -9.83 6.71 15.31
N ASN A 129 -9.07 7.59 15.99
CA ASN A 129 -9.31 7.94 17.40
C ASN A 129 -10.33 9.08 17.60
N LYS A 130 -10.84 9.68 16.52
CA LYS A 130 -11.90 10.70 16.60
C LYS A 130 -13.30 10.08 16.48
N VAL A 131 -13.66 9.21 17.40
CA VAL A 131 -15.05 8.76 17.54
C VAL A 131 -15.82 9.83 18.32
N THR A 132 -16.61 10.63 17.63
CA THR A 132 -17.58 11.53 18.25
C THR A 132 -18.89 10.76 18.47
N VAL A 133 -19.16 10.37 19.70
CA VAL A 133 -20.47 9.80 20.08
C VAL A 133 -21.47 10.95 20.12
N ARG A 134 -22.40 10.98 19.15
CA ARG A 134 -23.57 11.84 19.23
C ARG A 134 -24.70 11.07 19.93
N HIS A 135 -25.02 11.49 21.12
CA HIS A 135 -26.26 11.03 21.79
C HIS A 135 -27.45 11.71 21.12
N VAL A 136 -28.25 10.92 20.39
CA VAL A 136 -29.51 11.37 19.83
C VAL A 136 -30.59 10.78 20.73
N THR A 137 -31.27 11.63 21.52
CA THR A 137 -32.47 11.28 22.28
C THR A 137 -33.66 11.30 21.32
N PHE A 138 -34.23 10.14 21.10
CA PHE A 138 -35.51 10.03 20.40
C PHE A 138 -36.65 10.10 21.45
N GLU A 139 -37.38 11.19 21.50
CA GLU A 139 -38.65 11.26 22.19
C GLU A 139 -39.74 10.82 21.21
N SER A 140 -40.34 9.67 21.46
CA SER A 140 -41.52 9.20 20.74
C SER A 140 -42.71 9.30 21.68
N ALA A 141 -43.69 10.11 21.31
CA ALA A 141 -44.95 10.26 22.05
C ALA A 141 -45.86 9.01 21.95
N ASP A 142 -45.54 8.06 21.08
CA ASP A 142 -46.36 6.88 20.76
C ASP A 142 -45.81 5.55 21.30
N LEU A 143 -44.89 5.57 22.26
CA LEU A 143 -44.49 4.34 22.94
C LEU A 143 -45.42 4.10 24.13
N PRO A 144 -46.11 2.91 24.18
CA PRO A 144 -46.99 2.55 25.29
C PRO A 144 -46.23 2.29 26.58
#